data_84468b27d1a02f573db6fdadd3b9bcca
#
_entry.id   84468b27d1a02f573db6fdadd3b9bcca
#
_cell.length_a   1.000
_cell.length_b   1.000
_cell.length_c   1.000
_cell.angle_alpha   90.00
_cell.angle_beta   90.00
_cell.angle_gamma   90.00
#
_symmetry.space_group_name_H-M   'P 1'
#
loop_
_entity.id
_entity.type
_entity.pdbx_description
1 polymer ?
#
loop_
_entity_poly.entity_id
_entity_poly.type
_entity_poly.pdbx_seq_one_letter_code
_entity_poly.pdbx_strand_id
1 'polypeptide(L)'
;MDTTVKAEEMMNAIVEEWGLQSFPPEQQMEMVDKIGDLVYQSVLLKAVDMLDEAGEAEFDALVDMPGTDAPKVLEFFGKHIPDFDALVAGEVKNIKERTVDLAK
;
A
#
# COMPACT_ATOMS: atom_id res chain seq x y z
N MET A 1 -4.31 19.68 -2.61
CA MET A 1 -3.76 18.62 -1.82
C MET A 1 -3.65 17.34 -2.61
N ASP A 2 -2.55 16.71 -2.49
CA ASP A 2 -2.21 15.63 -3.37
C ASP A 2 -2.78 14.30 -2.88
N THR A 3 -3.64 13.68 -3.67
CA THR A 3 -4.24 12.39 -3.32
C THR A 3 -3.25 11.23 -3.47
N THR A 4 -2.06 11.49 -4.06
CA THR A 4 -1.07 10.46 -4.31
C THR A 4 -0.04 10.32 -3.21
N VAL A 5 -0.10 11.17 -2.16
CA VAL A 5 0.92 11.19 -1.10
C VAL A 5 1.09 9.82 -0.44
N LYS A 6 0.00 9.14 -0.11
CA LYS A 6 0.09 7.83 0.52
C LYS A 6 0.70 6.77 -0.40
N ALA A 7 0.36 6.81 -1.68
CA ALA A 7 0.93 5.90 -2.65
C ALA A 7 2.42 6.15 -2.84
N GLU A 8 2.82 7.43 -2.90
CA GLU A 8 4.24 7.79 -3.01
C GLU A 8 5.02 7.35 -1.78
N GLU A 9 4.46 7.53 -0.58
CA GLU A 9 5.08 7.08 0.65
C GLU A 9 5.28 5.57 0.65
N MET A 10 4.28 4.81 0.18
CA MET A 10 4.39 3.37 0.07
C MET A 10 5.49 2.97 -0.91
N MET A 11 5.55 3.63 -2.07
CA MET A 11 6.57 3.35 -3.07
C MET A 11 7.96 3.65 -2.54
N ASN A 12 8.13 4.76 -1.85
CA ASN A 12 9.41 5.13 -1.24
C ASN A 12 9.83 4.11 -0.18
N ALA A 13 8.88 3.66 0.63
CA ALA A 13 9.16 2.65 1.65
C ALA A 13 9.63 1.34 1.01
N ILE A 14 9.01 0.94 -0.11
CA ILE A 14 9.40 -0.25 -0.84
C ILE A 14 10.84 -0.11 -1.37
N VAL A 15 11.13 1.03 -1.99
CA VAL A 15 12.46 1.28 -2.54
C VAL A 15 13.53 1.19 -1.45
N GLU A 16 13.28 1.81 -0.30
CA GLU A 16 14.22 1.79 0.81
C GLU A 16 14.37 0.40 1.41
N GLU A 17 13.25 -0.28 1.66
CA GLU A 17 13.26 -1.58 2.33
C GLU A 17 13.91 -2.66 1.50
N TRP A 18 13.69 -2.63 0.18
CA TRP A 18 14.28 -3.63 -0.74
C TRP A 18 15.63 -3.23 -1.29
N GLY A 19 16.12 -2.03 -0.96
CA GLY A 19 17.42 -1.57 -1.47
C GLY A 19 17.42 -1.39 -2.97
N LEU A 20 16.34 -0.91 -3.53
CA LEU A 20 16.18 -0.78 -4.97
C LEU A 20 16.93 0.39 -5.57
N GLN A 21 17.48 1.28 -4.75
CA GLN A 21 18.18 2.47 -5.21
C GLN A 21 19.35 2.14 -6.14
N SER A 22 19.93 0.96 -5.99
CA SER A 22 21.08 0.53 -6.82
C SER A 22 20.69 0.03 -8.20
N PHE A 23 19.40 -0.15 -8.45
CA PHE A 23 18.92 -0.65 -9.73
C PHE A 23 18.66 0.49 -10.71
N PRO A 24 18.75 0.24 -12.05
CA PRO A 24 18.35 1.24 -13.03
C PRO A 24 16.88 1.65 -12.86
N PRO A 25 16.51 2.89 -13.21
CA PRO A 25 15.15 3.36 -13.00
C PRO A 25 14.05 2.46 -13.58
N GLU A 26 14.28 1.88 -14.76
CA GLU A 26 13.29 1.01 -15.38
C GLU A 26 13.03 -0.25 -14.56
N GLN A 27 14.09 -0.89 -14.10
CA GLN A 27 13.99 -2.08 -13.26
C GLN A 27 13.39 -1.73 -11.91
N GLN A 28 13.79 -0.58 -11.37
CA GLN A 28 13.24 -0.11 -10.11
C GLN A 28 11.72 0.04 -10.19
N MET A 29 11.21 0.63 -11.28
CA MET A 29 9.78 0.80 -11.47
C MET A 29 9.05 -0.53 -11.59
N GLU A 30 9.60 -1.48 -12.33
CA GLU A 30 9.00 -2.81 -12.46
C GLU A 30 8.90 -3.53 -11.12
N MET A 31 9.97 -3.45 -10.34
CA MET A 31 10.00 -4.10 -9.03
C MET A 31 9.02 -3.44 -8.07
N VAL A 32 8.97 -2.10 -8.08
CA VAL A 32 8.02 -1.36 -7.25
C VAL A 32 6.59 -1.71 -7.61
N ASP A 33 6.28 -1.84 -8.91
CA ASP A 33 4.93 -2.21 -9.33
C ASP A 33 4.51 -3.56 -8.79
N LYS A 34 5.38 -4.56 -8.92
CA LYS A 34 5.08 -5.91 -8.45
C LYS A 34 4.97 -5.99 -6.94
N ILE A 35 5.94 -5.41 -6.25
CA ILE A 35 5.95 -5.39 -4.78
C ILE A 35 4.79 -4.54 -4.29
N GLY A 36 4.53 -3.42 -4.94
CA GLY A 36 3.43 -2.54 -4.59
C GLY A 36 2.09 -3.22 -4.64
N ASP A 37 1.84 -4.06 -5.65
CA ASP A 37 0.61 -4.82 -5.73
C ASP A 37 0.44 -5.76 -4.53
N LEU A 38 1.50 -6.45 -4.14
CA LEU A 38 1.47 -7.35 -3.00
C LEU A 38 1.22 -6.59 -1.70
N VAL A 39 1.93 -5.48 -1.51
CA VAL A 39 1.78 -4.64 -0.33
C VAL A 39 0.36 -4.07 -0.28
N TYR A 40 -0.12 -3.56 -1.41
CA TYR A 40 -1.45 -2.97 -1.48
C TYR A 40 -2.53 -3.98 -1.08
N GLN A 41 -2.48 -5.18 -1.63
CA GLN A 41 -3.44 -6.23 -1.31
C GLN A 41 -3.40 -6.59 0.17
N SER A 42 -2.21 -6.71 0.73
CA SER A 42 -2.03 -7.04 2.14
C SER A 42 -2.56 -5.93 3.04
N VAL A 43 -2.24 -4.68 2.71
CA VAL A 43 -2.73 -3.51 3.45
C VAL A 43 -4.25 -3.45 3.37
N LEU A 44 -4.81 -3.67 2.17
CA LEU A 44 -6.24 -3.61 1.95
C LEU A 44 -6.98 -4.60 2.86
N LEU A 45 -6.52 -5.84 2.91
CA LEU A 45 -7.15 -6.86 3.74
C LEU A 45 -7.14 -6.49 5.22
N LYS A 46 -6.01 -5.99 5.71
CA LYS A 46 -5.90 -5.60 7.12
C LYS A 46 -6.69 -4.34 7.42
N ALA A 47 -6.67 -3.38 6.50
CA ALA A 47 -7.36 -2.12 6.71
C ALA A 47 -8.88 -2.31 6.74
N VAL A 48 -9.41 -3.16 5.87
CA VAL A 48 -10.86 -3.46 5.87
C VAL A 48 -11.29 -4.06 7.20
N ASP A 49 -10.47 -4.95 7.77
CA ASP A 49 -10.77 -5.55 9.07
C ASP A 49 -10.79 -4.52 10.20
N MET A 50 -10.11 -3.40 10.04
CA MET A 50 -10.05 -2.35 11.04
C MET A 50 -11.18 -1.35 10.96
N LEU A 51 -11.99 -1.38 9.90
CA LEU A 51 -13.12 -0.46 9.73
C LEU A 51 -14.30 -0.92 10.57
N ASP A 52 -15.07 0.07 11.09
CA ASP A 52 -16.35 -0.21 11.70
C ASP A 52 -17.44 -0.32 10.62
N GLU A 53 -18.69 -0.54 11.02
CA GLU A 53 -19.81 -0.69 10.07
C GLU A 53 -19.95 0.52 9.16
N ALA A 54 -19.83 1.72 9.71
CA ALA A 54 -19.93 2.95 8.92
C ALA A 54 -18.79 3.06 7.94
N GLY A 55 -17.57 2.73 8.37
CA GLY A 55 -16.39 2.74 7.50
C GLY A 55 -16.50 1.72 6.39
N GLU A 56 -17.00 0.52 6.69
CA GLU A 56 -17.21 -0.51 5.66
C GLU A 56 -18.22 -0.05 4.60
N ALA A 57 -19.31 0.58 5.01
CA ALA A 57 -20.31 1.11 4.08
C ALA A 57 -19.70 2.18 3.17
N GLU A 58 -18.90 3.08 3.75
CA GLU A 58 -18.22 4.11 2.98
C GLU A 58 -17.22 3.51 2.01
N PHE A 59 -16.49 2.48 2.43
CA PHE A 59 -15.53 1.80 1.58
C PHE A 59 -16.23 1.13 0.39
N ASP A 60 -17.35 0.43 0.65
CA ASP A 60 -18.12 -0.19 -0.42
C ASP A 60 -18.61 0.83 -1.43
N ALA A 61 -19.08 1.98 -0.96
CA ALA A 61 -19.51 3.06 -1.84
C ALA A 61 -18.34 3.60 -2.66
N LEU A 62 -17.18 3.73 -2.05
CA LEU A 62 -15.99 4.24 -2.72
C LEU A 62 -15.55 3.32 -3.86
N VAL A 63 -15.48 2.01 -3.62
CA VAL A 63 -15.00 1.08 -4.64
C VAL A 63 -16.01 0.91 -5.78
N ASP A 64 -17.28 1.22 -5.55
CA ASP A 64 -18.30 1.20 -6.59
C ASP A 64 -18.26 2.45 -7.47
N MET A 65 -17.59 3.51 -7.05
CA MET A 65 -17.51 4.75 -7.82
C MET A 65 -16.59 4.58 -9.03
N PRO A 66 -17.02 5.09 -10.20
CA PRO A 66 -16.14 5.09 -11.37
C PRO A 66 -14.89 5.91 -11.13
N GLY A 67 -13.76 5.42 -11.62
CA GLY A 67 -12.50 6.13 -11.50
C GLY A 67 -11.77 5.95 -10.17
N THR A 68 -12.28 5.12 -9.28
CA THR A 68 -11.58 4.82 -8.03
C THR A 68 -10.35 3.97 -8.32
N ASP A 69 -9.22 4.38 -7.77
CA ASP A 69 -7.94 3.71 -7.97
C ASP A 69 -7.23 3.50 -6.62
N ALA A 70 -6.09 2.84 -6.64
CA ALA A 70 -5.35 2.52 -5.44
C ALA A 70 -4.98 3.75 -4.60
N PRO A 71 -4.50 4.87 -5.19
CA PRO A 71 -4.22 6.05 -4.38
C PRO A 71 -5.42 6.59 -3.63
N LYS A 72 -6.60 6.56 -4.24
CA LYS A 72 -7.82 7.03 -3.58
C LYS A 72 -8.23 6.11 -2.43
N VAL A 73 -8.10 4.81 -2.61
CA VAL A 73 -8.38 3.83 -1.56
C VAL A 73 -7.42 4.02 -0.40
N LEU A 74 -6.14 4.19 -0.67
CA LEU A 74 -5.14 4.43 0.38
C LEU A 74 -5.42 5.71 1.14
N GLU A 75 -5.82 6.76 0.44
CA GLU A 75 -6.20 8.03 1.08
C GLU A 75 -7.39 7.85 2.01
N PHE A 76 -8.40 7.09 1.56
CA PHE A 76 -9.56 6.78 2.39
C PHE A 76 -9.16 6.11 3.70
N PHE A 77 -8.33 5.07 3.61
CA PHE A 77 -7.87 4.39 4.83
C PHE A 77 -7.02 5.29 5.71
N GLY A 78 -6.23 6.17 5.11
CA GLY A 78 -5.43 7.14 5.86
C GLY A 78 -6.27 8.09 6.70
N LYS A 79 -7.49 8.37 6.25
CA LYS A 79 -8.42 9.22 6.99
C LYS A 79 -9.16 8.47 8.09
N HIS A 80 -9.43 7.19 7.89
CA HIS A 80 -10.26 6.40 8.80
C HIS A 80 -9.47 5.59 9.82
N ILE A 81 -8.21 5.30 9.55
CA ILE A 81 -7.41 4.42 10.41
C ILE A 81 -6.28 5.23 11.05
N PRO A 82 -6.27 5.36 12.39
CA PRO A 82 -5.13 5.98 13.08
C PRO A 82 -3.86 5.19 12.80
N ASP A 83 -2.74 5.89 12.61
CA ASP A 83 -1.46 5.26 12.36
C ASP A 83 -1.42 4.38 11.11
N PHE A 84 -2.23 4.73 10.10
CA PHE A 84 -2.25 3.99 8.85
C PHE A 84 -0.85 3.91 8.22
N ASP A 85 -0.06 4.97 8.33
CA ASP A 85 1.30 4.98 7.79
C ASP A 85 2.15 3.88 8.42
N ALA A 86 1.99 3.64 9.73
CA ALA A 86 2.68 2.56 10.41
C ALA A 86 2.22 1.20 9.91
N LEU A 87 0.92 1.06 9.62
CA LEU A 87 0.39 -0.18 9.04
C LEU A 87 1.04 -0.47 7.69
N VAL A 88 1.11 0.54 6.82
CA VAL A 88 1.73 0.40 5.50
C VAL A 88 3.20 0.03 5.63
N ALA A 89 3.95 0.75 6.47
CA ALA A 89 5.37 0.46 6.67
C ALA A 89 5.58 -0.96 7.20
N GLY A 90 4.72 -1.39 8.12
CA GLY A 90 4.78 -2.75 8.66
C GLY A 90 4.55 -3.81 7.59
N GLU A 91 3.60 -3.58 6.68
CA GLU A 91 3.31 -4.53 5.61
C GLU A 91 4.42 -4.58 4.57
N VAL A 92 5.04 -3.44 4.26
CA VAL A 92 6.21 -3.41 3.38
C VAL A 92 7.30 -4.32 3.94
N LYS A 93 7.58 -4.19 5.21
CA LYS A 93 8.59 -5.00 5.88
C LYS A 93 8.20 -6.48 5.93
N ASN A 94 6.96 -6.77 6.24
CA ASN A 94 6.46 -8.15 6.31
C ASN A 94 6.56 -8.85 4.96
N ILE A 95 6.18 -8.20 3.90
CA ILE A 95 6.25 -8.75 2.55
C ILE A 95 7.71 -9.02 2.17
N LYS A 96 8.60 -8.10 2.50
CA LYS A 96 10.03 -8.28 2.24
C LYS A 96 10.55 -9.54 2.94
N GLU A 97 10.25 -9.71 4.22
CA GLU A 97 10.71 -10.85 4.99
C GLU A 97 10.21 -12.17 4.40
N ARG A 98 8.95 -12.22 3.99
CA ARG A 98 8.38 -13.41 3.37
C ARG A 98 9.03 -13.71 2.02
N THR A 99 9.25 -12.67 1.23
CA THR A 99 9.84 -12.81 -0.10
C THR A 99 11.28 -13.29 -0.02
N VAL A 100 12.05 -12.75 0.93
CA VAL A 100 13.44 -13.17 1.14
C VAL A 100 13.48 -14.63 1.58
N ASP A 101 12.60 -15.03 2.47
CA ASP A 101 12.54 -16.41 2.93
C ASP A 101 12.21 -17.37 1.79
N LEU A 102 11.31 -16.98 0.90
CA LEU A 102 10.93 -17.80 -0.26
C LEU A 102 12.04 -17.89 -1.28
N ALA A 103 12.91 -16.91 -1.34
CA ALA A 103 14.01 -16.88 -2.30
C ALA A 103 15.23 -17.72 -1.88
N LYS A 104 15.26 -18.16 -0.66
CA LYS A 104 16.38 -18.97 -0.14
C LYS A 104 16.28 -20.43 -0.52
#